data_6da7042970b4bd93f2056704dd351a42
#
_entry.id   6da7042970b4bd93f2056704dd351a42
#
_cell.length_a   1.000
_cell.length_b   1.000
_cell.length_c   1.000
_cell.angle_alpha   90.00
_cell.angle_beta   90.00
_cell.angle_gamma   90.00
#
_symmetry.space_group_name_H-M   'P 1'
#
loop_
_entity.id
_entity.type
_entity.pdbx_description
1 polymer ?
#
loop_
_entity_poly.entity_id
_entity_poly.type
_entity_poly.pdbx_seq_one_letter_code
_entity_poly.pdbx_strand_id
1 'polypeptide(L)'
;MVLAVLGLNHKTVSVDIREKFSISEESARDGLLHLSEQEGIKEAVVLSTCNRTEIYAVLKDEEDKEKLYHFFLTLSGNSKAEKEYFFFYTGTECIRHLFRVVSGLDSMVLGESQILNQIKTAYTGALAVHATRTILNTLFHRAITTGKRVRTETRISTSAVSVSYAAVKMAEKILGSLEGKKALVFGAGDAAELLVKHLQGRGLREVIVTNRHPKRAEELARKFDGTMLPFHEAVASAEDVDVFITATGATQYIVKAWDVRNLMMKRNNKPLVVIDIAVPCDVEPEVGNIKNVTLCNIDALQEIVENNIKFREAEAERAAIIIEEEIKSILDRFIYLGTRPVMVSLSEKAEQIRQRELRRAMGKLPDLKEEERRVIEHMTHMLVRKMLREPMTYLHEHAGTEKESAGKSAVETLFSLDMGKGKAVER
;
A
#
# COMPACT_ATOMS: atom_id res chain seq x y z
N MET A 1 12.42 18.06 -14.38
CA MET A 1 12.26 16.77 -13.70
C MET A 1 10.79 16.49 -13.54
N VAL A 2 10.32 15.31 -13.92
CA VAL A 2 8.89 14.94 -13.91
C VAL A 2 8.71 13.73 -12.97
N LEU A 3 7.83 13.87 -11.98
CA LEU A 3 7.38 12.75 -11.16
C LEU A 3 6.37 11.94 -11.99
N ALA A 4 6.57 10.64 -12.11
CA ALA A 4 5.76 9.77 -12.93
C ALA A 4 5.52 8.40 -12.28
N VAL A 5 4.44 7.75 -12.69
CA VAL A 5 4.19 6.32 -12.48
C VAL A 5 3.77 5.68 -13.79
N LEU A 6 4.39 4.55 -14.09
CA LEU A 6 4.00 3.65 -15.17
C LEU A 6 3.62 2.31 -14.56
N GLY A 7 2.50 1.74 -14.95
CA GLY A 7 2.09 0.46 -14.41
C GLY A 7 0.88 -0.16 -15.08
N LEU A 8 0.58 -1.37 -14.65
CA LEU A 8 -0.64 -2.11 -14.98
C LEU A 8 -1.27 -2.65 -13.69
N ASN A 9 -2.58 -2.82 -13.70
CA ASN A 9 -3.32 -3.30 -12.54
C ASN A 9 -4.57 -4.10 -12.95
N HIS A 10 -5.32 -4.58 -11.95
CA HIS A 10 -6.55 -5.36 -12.15
C HIS A 10 -7.65 -4.64 -12.95
N LYS A 11 -7.58 -3.30 -13.12
CA LYS A 11 -8.53 -2.51 -13.92
C LYS A 11 -8.11 -2.43 -15.38
N THR A 12 -6.82 -2.53 -15.66
CA THR A 12 -6.27 -2.39 -17.01
C THR A 12 -6.14 -3.72 -17.74
N VAL A 13 -5.86 -4.81 -17.02
CA VAL A 13 -5.59 -6.12 -17.63
C VAL A 13 -6.08 -7.29 -16.77
N SER A 14 -6.32 -8.45 -17.42
CA SER A 14 -6.68 -9.71 -16.76
C SER A 14 -5.53 -10.27 -15.89
N VAL A 15 -5.85 -11.25 -15.04
CA VAL A 15 -4.86 -11.91 -14.16
C VAL A 15 -3.72 -12.57 -14.95
N ASP A 16 -4.04 -13.25 -16.06
CA ASP A 16 -3.06 -13.94 -16.89
C ASP A 16 -2.01 -12.99 -17.50
N ILE A 17 -2.43 -11.76 -17.79
CA ILE A 17 -1.51 -10.72 -18.28
C ILE A 17 -0.71 -10.15 -17.12
N ARG A 18 -1.32 -9.88 -15.96
CA ARG A 18 -0.61 -9.36 -14.79
C ARG A 18 0.52 -10.27 -14.33
N GLU A 19 0.28 -11.59 -14.32
CA GLU A 19 1.30 -12.58 -13.94
C GLU A 19 2.52 -12.52 -14.85
N LYS A 20 2.32 -12.33 -16.15
CA LYS A 20 3.43 -12.21 -17.13
C LYS A 20 4.30 -10.97 -16.90
N PHE A 21 3.72 -9.91 -16.34
CA PHE A 21 4.40 -8.64 -16.06
C PHE A 21 4.74 -8.46 -14.57
N SER A 22 4.63 -9.52 -13.78
CA SER A 22 5.08 -9.52 -12.39
C SER A 22 6.60 -9.38 -12.33
N ILE A 23 7.08 -8.51 -11.45
CA ILE A 23 8.52 -8.27 -11.21
C ILE A 23 8.87 -8.89 -9.86
N SER A 24 9.83 -9.83 -9.85
CA SER A 24 10.32 -10.43 -8.61
C SER A 24 11.11 -9.43 -7.77
N GLU A 25 11.20 -9.67 -6.46
CA GLU A 25 12.00 -8.82 -5.56
C GLU A 25 13.48 -8.76 -5.99
N GLU A 26 14.01 -9.88 -6.50
CA GLU A 26 15.38 -9.99 -7.01
C GLU A 26 15.56 -9.12 -8.27
N SER A 27 14.69 -9.27 -9.28
CA SER A 27 14.73 -8.46 -10.51
C SER A 27 14.56 -6.97 -10.22
N ALA A 28 13.65 -6.61 -9.30
CA ALA A 28 13.47 -5.22 -8.89
C ALA A 28 14.73 -4.65 -8.25
N ARG A 29 15.35 -5.40 -7.34
CA ARG A 29 16.58 -5.00 -6.66
C ARG A 29 17.74 -4.82 -7.63
N ASP A 30 17.96 -5.82 -8.51
CA ASP A 30 19.06 -5.78 -9.47
C ASP A 30 18.91 -4.64 -10.47
N GLY A 31 17.71 -4.44 -11.00
CA GLY A 31 17.45 -3.29 -11.88
C GLY A 31 17.61 -1.94 -11.20
N LEU A 32 17.22 -1.83 -9.93
CA LEU A 32 17.37 -0.60 -9.16
C LEU A 32 18.83 -0.32 -8.76
N LEU A 33 19.65 -1.36 -8.55
CA LEU A 33 21.11 -1.21 -8.33
C LEU A 33 21.79 -0.53 -9.54
N HIS A 34 21.36 -0.84 -10.75
CA HIS A 34 21.89 -0.29 -12.00
C HIS A 34 21.12 0.94 -12.51
N LEU A 35 20.28 1.55 -11.66
CA LEU A 35 19.48 2.71 -12.04
C LEU A 35 20.31 3.91 -12.51
N SER A 36 21.50 4.07 -11.95
CA SER A 36 22.43 5.15 -12.36
C SER A 36 22.89 5.04 -13.81
N GLU A 37 22.83 3.84 -14.40
CA GLU A 37 23.17 3.56 -15.80
C GLU A 37 21.98 3.85 -16.73
N GLN A 38 20.76 3.99 -16.18
CA GLN A 38 19.56 4.29 -16.94
C GLN A 38 19.47 5.79 -17.25
N GLU A 39 19.76 6.14 -18.49
CA GLU A 39 19.64 7.52 -18.93
C GLU A 39 18.17 8.00 -18.83
N GLY A 40 17.96 9.19 -18.24
CA GLY A 40 16.63 9.80 -18.12
C GLY A 40 15.86 9.46 -16.86
N ILE A 41 16.20 8.40 -16.13
CA ILE A 41 15.57 8.03 -14.85
C ILE A 41 16.50 8.40 -13.69
N LYS A 42 16.03 9.23 -12.74
CA LYS A 42 16.83 9.74 -11.63
C LYS A 42 16.59 9.04 -10.31
N GLU A 43 15.36 8.64 -10.07
CA GLU A 43 14.89 7.91 -8.89
C GLU A 43 13.85 6.89 -9.34
N ALA A 44 13.78 5.73 -8.70
CA ALA A 44 12.74 4.74 -8.97
C ALA A 44 12.39 3.89 -7.74
N VAL A 45 11.12 3.49 -7.65
CA VAL A 45 10.59 2.48 -6.72
C VAL A 45 9.71 1.53 -7.52
N VAL A 46 9.91 0.22 -7.37
CA VAL A 46 9.14 -0.84 -8.03
C VAL A 46 8.17 -1.45 -7.02
N LEU A 47 6.88 -1.37 -7.30
CA LEU A 47 5.81 -2.02 -6.54
C LEU A 47 5.23 -3.15 -7.40
N SER A 48 5.44 -4.40 -7.00
CA SER A 48 4.88 -5.58 -7.67
C SER A 48 4.11 -6.43 -6.65
N THR A 49 2.84 -6.70 -6.95
CA THR A 49 1.91 -7.49 -6.12
C THR A 49 1.05 -8.37 -7.02
N CYS A 50 0.20 -9.24 -6.47
CA CYS A 50 -0.77 -10.02 -7.27
C CYS A 50 -1.74 -9.15 -8.09
N ASN A 51 -1.99 -7.90 -7.68
CA ASN A 51 -3.02 -7.03 -8.27
C ASN A 51 -2.46 -5.87 -9.09
N ARG A 52 -1.15 -5.58 -9.01
CA ARG A 52 -0.51 -4.47 -9.73
C ARG A 52 0.99 -4.64 -9.86
N THR A 53 1.53 -4.12 -10.93
CA THR A 53 2.96 -3.89 -11.11
C THR A 53 3.14 -2.45 -11.56
N GLU A 54 3.82 -1.63 -10.77
CA GLU A 54 3.95 -0.19 -10.95
C GLU A 54 5.40 0.24 -10.70
N ILE A 55 5.92 1.16 -11.52
CA ILE A 55 7.20 1.81 -11.28
C ILE A 55 6.94 3.30 -11.09
N TYR A 56 7.22 3.79 -9.89
CA TYR A 56 7.24 5.21 -9.57
C TYR A 56 8.64 5.74 -9.85
N ALA A 57 8.75 6.81 -10.62
CA ALA A 57 10.03 7.33 -11.04
C ALA A 57 10.07 8.87 -11.03
N VAL A 58 11.29 9.41 -10.92
CA VAL A 58 11.59 10.80 -11.25
C VAL A 58 12.35 10.80 -12.58
N LEU A 59 11.71 11.31 -13.62
CA LEU A 59 12.26 11.42 -14.95
C LEU A 59 12.98 12.77 -15.10
N LYS A 60 13.98 12.82 -15.97
CA LYS A 60 14.65 14.07 -16.32
C LYS A 60 13.70 14.99 -17.09
N ASP A 61 13.02 14.44 -18.09
CA ASP A 61 12.07 15.14 -18.96
C ASP A 61 10.85 14.23 -19.23
N GLU A 62 9.77 14.77 -19.77
CA GLU A 62 8.55 14.00 -20.06
C GLU A 62 8.75 13.01 -21.22
N GLU A 63 9.65 13.31 -22.12
CA GLU A 63 10.05 12.46 -23.25
C GLU A 63 10.70 11.14 -22.80
N ASP A 64 11.25 11.10 -21.58
CA ASP A 64 11.85 9.90 -21.00
C ASP A 64 10.82 8.81 -20.60
N LYS A 65 9.53 9.01 -20.86
CA LYS A 65 8.47 8.01 -20.68
C LYS A 65 8.80 6.70 -21.40
N GLU A 66 9.31 6.76 -22.63
CA GLU A 66 9.67 5.54 -23.38
C GLU A 66 10.82 4.79 -22.70
N LYS A 67 11.77 5.48 -22.08
CA LYS A 67 12.85 4.86 -21.31
C LYS A 67 12.32 4.15 -20.07
N LEU A 68 11.33 4.76 -19.39
CA LEU A 68 10.66 4.12 -18.25
C LEU A 68 9.88 2.87 -18.68
N TYR A 69 9.22 2.91 -19.85
CA TYR A 69 8.54 1.75 -20.42
C TYR A 69 9.54 0.61 -20.74
N HIS A 70 10.66 0.91 -21.38
CA HIS A 70 11.71 -0.09 -21.64
C HIS A 70 12.31 -0.66 -20.35
N PHE A 71 12.54 0.19 -19.36
CA PHE A 71 13.00 -0.26 -18.03
C PHE A 71 12.01 -1.22 -17.39
N PHE A 72 10.70 -0.91 -17.44
CA PHE A 72 9.65 -1.81 -16.96
C PHE A 72 9.69 -3.17 -17.68
N LEU A 73 9.77 -3.19 -19.00
CA LEU A 73 9.84 -4.43 -19.79
C LEU A 73 11.06 -5.27 -19.42
N THR A 74 12.20 -4.63 -19.28
CA THR A 74 13.45 -5.30 -18.86
C THR A 74 13.30 -5.98 -17.51
N LEU A 75 12.75 -5.28 -16.51
CA LEU A 75 12.55 -5.82 -15.16
C LEU A 75 11.55 -6.99 -15.13
N SER A 76 10.52 -6.95 -15.96
CA SER A 76 9.51 -8.00 -16.04
C SER A 76 9.94 -9.17 -16.97
N GLY A 77 11.14 -9.11 -17.56
CA GLY A 77 11.65 -10.14 -18.48
C GLY A 77 10.92 -10.21 -19.82
N ASN A 78 10.20 -9.15 -20.20
CA ASN A 78 9.44 -9.08 -21.43
C ASN A 78 10.13 -8.18 -22.46
N SER A 79 10.10 -8.57 -23.74
CA SER A 79 10.66 -7.77 -24.83
C SER A 79 9.66 -6.83 -25.50
N LYS A 80 8.36 -7.14 -25.39
CA LYS A 80 7.26 -6.39 -26.00
C LYS A 80 5.99 -6.50 -25.16
N ALA A 81 5.18 -5.44 -25.17
CA ALA A 81 3.83 -5.44 -24.63
C ALA A 81 2.96 -4.46 -25.42
N GLU A 82 1.65 -4.62 -25.35
CA GLU A 82 0.68 -3.66 -25.86
C GLU A 82 0.67 -2.43 -24.95
N LYS A 83 0.84 -1.24 -25.52
CA LYS A 83 0.90 0.00 -24.72
C LYS A 83 -0.40 0.27 -23.96
N GLU A 84 -1.52 -0.24 -24.46
CA GLU A 84 -2.85 -0.16 -23.86
C GLU A 84 -2.97 -0.88 -22.53
N TYR A 85 -2.07 -1.81 -22.23
CA TYR A 85 -2.03 -2.48 -20.92
C TYR A 85 -1.61 -1.54 -19.78
N PHE A 86 -0.89 -0.47 -20.12
CA PHE A 86 -0.25 0.41 -19.16
C PHE A 86 -0.98 1.73 -19.01
N PHE A 87 -1.14 2.15 -17.77
CA PHE A 87 -1.42 3.55 -17.46
C PHE A 87 -0.12 4.32 -17.20
N PHE A 88 -0.17 5.60 -17.44
CA PHE A 88 0.93 6.52 -17.15
C PHE A 88 0.36 7.81 -16.55
N TYR A 89 0.77 8.14 -15.34
CA TYR A 89 0.37 9.38 -14.67
C TYR A 89 1.60 10.19 -14.30
N THR A 90 1.48 11.52 -14.37
CA THR A 90 2.55 12.45 -14.01
C THR A 90 2.10 13.47 -12.98
N GLY A 91 3.05 14.10 -12.30
CA GLY A 91 2.81 15.20 -11.37
C GLY A 91 1.78 14.87 -10.29
N THR A 92 0.76 15.71 -10.17
CA THR A 92 -0.30 15.57 -9.15
C THR A 92 -1.08 14.26 -9.31
N GLU A 93 -1.32 13.78 -10.54
CA GLU A 93 -2.02 12.52 -10.76
C GLU A 93 -1.20 11.31 -10.28
N CYS A 94 0.13 11.34 -10.44
CA CYS A 94 1.02 10.33 -9.88
C CYS A 94 0.92 10.30 -8.34
N ILE A 95 0.93 11.47 -7.69
CA ILE A 95 0.78 11.61 -6.23
C ILE A 95 -0.57 11.05 -5.78
N ARG A 96 -1.66 11.48 -6.46
CA ARG A 96 -3.03 11.05 -6.18
C ARG A 96 -3.16 9.53 -6.29
N HIS A 97 -2.62 8.96 -7.36
CA HIS A 97 -2.63 7.52 -7.57
C HIS A 97 -1.93 6.78 -6.40
N LEU A 98 -0.70 7.16 -6.05
CA LEU A 98 0.01 6.53 -4.93
C LEU A 98 -0.76 6.64 -3.61
N PHE A 99 -1.34 7.82 -3.31
CA PHE A 99 -2.10 8.03 -2.07
C PHE A 99 -3.39 7.21 -2.02
N ARG A 100 -4.06 7.02 -3.17
CA ARG A 100 -5.22 6.12 -3.29
C ARG A 100 -4.81 4.66 -3.11
N VAL A 101 -3.69 4.25 -3.71
CA VAL A 101 -3.15 2.88 -3.59
C VAL A 101 -2.79 2.56 -2.15
N VAL A 102 -2.00 3.41 -1.48
CA VAL A 102 -1.55 3.17 -0.09
C VAL A 102 -2.70 3.18 0.91
N SER A 103 -3.77 3.89 0.61
CA SER A 103 -4.99 3.96 1.40
C SER A 103 -5.96 2.80 1.13
N GLY A 104 -5.66 1.94 0.14
CA GLY A 104 -6.52 0.82 -0.24
C GLY A 104 -7.77 1.23 -1.02
N LEU A 105 -7.86 2.48 -1.51
CA LEU A 105 -8.98 2.96 -2.35
C LEU A 105 -8.90 2.46 -3.78
N ASP A 106 -7.74 2.00 -4.21
CA ASP A 106 -7.51 1.44 -5.54
C ASP A 106 -7.22 -0.06 -5.52
N SER A 107 -7.51 -0.74 -4.42
CA SER A 107 -7.39 -2.20 -4.29
C SER A 107 -8.65 -2.91 -4.79
N MET A 108 -8.53 -4.18 -5.23
CA MET A 108 -9.69 -5.03 -5.57
C MET A 108 -10.69 -5.11 -4.41
N VAL A 109 -10.17 -5.23 -3.20
CA VAL A 109 -10.95 -5.15 -1.97
C VAL A 109 -10.70 -3.79 -1.33
N LEU A 110 -11.71 -2.93 -1.35
CA LEU A 110 -11.62 -1.57 -0.81
C LEU A 110 -11.17 -1.61 0.67
N GLY A 111 -10.08 -0.90 1.00
CA GLY A 111 -9.54 -0.84 2.36
C GLY A 111 -8.62 -1.99 2.74
N GLU A 112 -8.12 -2.78 1.79
CA GLU A 112 -7.17 -3.86 2.04
C GLU A 112 -5.96 -3.41 2.86
N SER A 113 -5.66 -4.15 3.93
CA SER A 113 -4.60 -3.75 4.86
C SER A 113 -3.19 -4.08 4.36
N GLN A 114 -3.03 -5.04 3.47
CA GLN A 114 -1.71 -5.55 3.04
C GLN A 114 -0.94 -4.55 2.18
N ILE A 115 -1.62 -3.76 1.35
CA ILE A 115 -0.98 -2.83 0.40
C ILE A 115 -0.05 -1.82 1.07
N LEU A 116 -0.39 -1.32 2.27
CA LEU A 116 0.49 -0.40 3.01
C LEU A 116 1.84 -1.04 3.35
N ASN A 117 1.84 -2.32 3.73
CA ASN A 117 3.08 -3.03 4.04
C ASN A 117 3.87 -3.33 2.77
N GLN A 118 3.20 -3.69 1.67
CA GLN A 118 3.84 -3.92 0.37
C GLN A 118 4.53 -2.65 -0.14
N ILE A 119 3.88 -1.49 -0.02
CA ILE A 119 4.48 -0.19 -0.38
C ILE A 119 5.69 0.14 0.51
N LYS A 120 5.62 -0.13 1.82
CA LYS A 120 6.77 0.05 2.71
C LYS A 120 7.94 -0.84 2.31
N THR A 121 7.68 -2.11 2.02
CA THR A 121 8.72 -3.08 1.59
C THR A 121 9.37 -2.62 0.28
N ALA A 122 8.56 -2.26 -0.73
CA ALA A 122 9.04 -1.75 -2.01
C ALA A 122 9.93 -0.50 -1.84
N TYR A 123 9.47 0.47 -1.05
CA TYR A 123 10.22 1.68 -0.76
C TYR A 123 11.52 1.40 0.01
N THR A 124 11.47 0.55 1.04
CA THR A 124 12.65 0.20 1.83
C THR A 124 13.69 -0.54 0.97
N GLY A 125 13.25 -1.42 0.07
CA GLY A 125 14.12 -2.09 -0.89
C GLY A 125 14.83 -1.12 -1.83
N ALA A 126 14.11 -0.14 -2.39
CA ALA A 126 14.68 0.88 -3.25
C ALA A 126 15.64 1.82 -2.50
N LEU A 127 15.32 2.17 -1.24
CA LEU A 127 16.18 2.97 -0.38
C LEU A 127 17.50 2.25 -0.07
N ALA A 128 17.46 0.96 0.19
CA ALA A 128 18.63 0.15 0.51
C ALA A 128 19.67 0.08 -0.64
N VAL A 129 19.22 0.24 -1.88
CA VAL A 129 20.08 0.26 -3.08
C VAL A 129 20.32 1.68 -3.61
N HIS A 130 20.00 2.71 -2.83
CA HIS A 130 20.16 4.14 -3.19
C HIS A 130 19.43 4.56 -4.49
N ALA A 131 18.36 3.86 -4.86
CA ALA A 131 17.55 4.18 -6.04
C ALA A 131 16.57 5.34 -5.78
N THR A 132 16.45 5.81 -4.54
CA THR A 132 15.62 6.95 -4.15
C THR A 132 16.47 8.10 -3.61
N ARG A 133 16.01 9.33 -3.86
CA ARG A 133 16.62 10.57 -3.36
C ARG A 133 15.52 11.45 -2.75
N THR A 134 15.69 12.75 -2.80
CA THR A 134 14.83 13.72 -2.11
C THR A 134 13.36 13.64 -2.52
N ILE A 135 13.06 13.45 -3.81
CA ILE A 135 11.67 13.53 -4.30
C ILE A 135 10.89 12.27 -3.91
N LEU A 136 11.38 11.07 -4.28
CA LEU A 136 10.67 9.83 -3.92
C LEU A 136 10.71 9.58 -2.41
N ASN A 137 11.79 9.93 -1.70
CA ASN A 137 11.81 9.82 -0.25
C ASN A 137 10.70 10.68 0.38
N THR A 138 10.56 11.93 -0.04
CA THR A 138 9.49 12.82 0.45
C THR A 138 8.12 12.27 0.11
N LEU A 139 7.91 11.77 -1.12
CA LEU A 139 6.65 11.23 -1.60
C LEU A 139 6.24 9.99 -0.82
N PHE A 140 7.11 8.99 -0.71
CA PHE A 140 6.79 7.72 -0.06
C PHE A 140 6.62 7.85 1.46
N HIS A 141 7.42 8.69 2.12
CA HIS A 141 7.17 9.02 3.53
C HIS A 141 5.80 9.65 3.74
N ARG A 142 5.40 10.59 2.89
CA ARG A 142 4.08 11.21 2.98
C ARG A 142 2.98 10.20 2.65
N ALA A 143 3.14 9.40 1.59
CA ALA A 143 2.19 8.36 1.23
C ALA A 143 1.93 7.37 2.38
N ILE A 144 2.98 6.87 3.01
CA ILE A 144 2.86 5.95 4.17
C ILE A 144 2.13 6.64 5.34
N THR A 145 2.42 7.91 5.59
CA THR A 145 1.73 8.70 6.63
C THR A 145 0.26 8.90 6.29
N THR A 146 -0.05 9.25 5.03
CA THR A 146 -1.41 9.38 4.52
C THR A 146 -2.20 8.08 4.66
N GLY A 147 -1.62 6.94 4.25
CA GLY A 147 -2.27 5.64 4.40
C GLY A 147 -2.56 5.27 5.85
N LYS A 148 -1.68 5.64 6.80
CA LYS A 148 -1.94 5.47 8.24
C LYS A 148 -3.05 6.42 8.72
N ARG A 149 -3.02 7.69 8.32
CA ARG A 149 -4.02 8.71 8.67
C ARG A 149 -5.40 8.27 8.21
N VAL A 150 -5.55 7.89 6.93
CA VAL A 150 -6.80 7.39 6.37
C VAL A 150 -7.34 6.21 7.19
N ARG A 151 -6.52 5.25 7.57
CA ARG A 151 -6.94 4.09 8.37
C ARG A 151 -7.35 4.43 9.79
N THR A 152 -6.79 5.49 10.36
CA THR A 152 -7.10 5.92 11.74
C THR A 152 -8.35 6.80 11.76
N GLU A 153 -8.51 7.69 10.78
CA GLU A 153 -9.60 8.68 10.72
C GLU A 153 -10.84 8.15 9.99
N THR A 154 -10.72 7.03 9.24
CA THR A 154 -11.85 6.37 8.57
C THR A 154 -11.96 4.90 8.99
N ARG A 155 -13.13 4.33 8.78
CA ARG A 155 -13.37 2.90 9.04
C ARG A 155 -13.15 2.03 7.80
N ILE A 156 -12.46 2.54 6.77
CA ILE A 156 -12.31 1.87 5.49
C ILE A 156 -11.59 0.51 5.60
N SER A 157 -10.63 0.38 6.52
CA SER A 157 -9.89 -0.87 6.75
C SER A 157 -10.55 -1.81 7.76
N THR A 158 -11.50 -1.35 8.57
CA THR A 158 -12.18 -2.22 9.55
C THR A 158 -13.25 -3.10 8.94
N SER A 159 -13.63 -2.83 7.70
CA SER A 159 -14.72 -3.48 6.98
C SER A 159 -14.24 -4.23 5.73
N ALA A 160 -13.00 -4.76 5.71
CA ALA A 160 -12.53 -5.64 4.63
C ALA A 160 -13.35 -6.95 4.66
N VAL A 161 -14.59 -6.90 4.17
CA VAL A 161 -15.47 -8.05 4.15
C VAL A 161 -15.28 -8.76 2.82
N SER A 162 -14.36 -9.71 2.80
CA SER A 162 -14.46 -10.83 1.86
C SER A 162 -15.65 -11.69 2.26
N VAL A 163 -16.18 -12.48 1.33
CA VAL A 163 -17.20 -13.52 1.63
C VAL A 163 -16.76 -14.34 2.86
N SER A 164 -15.46 -14.64 2.97
CA SER A 164 -14.89 -15.34 4.12
C SER A 164 -15.03 -14.58 5.44
N TYR A 165 -14.87 -13.26 5.46
CA TYR A 165 -15.08 -12.48 6.69
C TYR A 165 -16.57 -12.35 7.03
N ALA A 166 -17.44 -12.17 6.03
CA ALA A 166 -18.90 -12.14 6.24
C ALA A 166 -19.38 -13.46 6.86
N ALA A 167 -18.83 -14.58 6.38
CA ALA A 167 -19.08 -15.92 6.90
C ALA A 167 -18.67 -16.06 8.38
N VAL A 168 -17.47 -15.57 8.74
CA VAL A 168 -16.99 -15.57 10.12
C VAL A 168 -17.88 -14.71 11.01
N LYS A 169 -18.23 -13.51 10.57
CA LYS A 169 -19.13 -12.63 11.32
C LYS A 169 -20.53 -13.23 11.52
N MET A 170 -21.05 -13.94 10.51
CA MET A 170 -22.32 -14.63 10.64
C MET A 170 -22.21 -15.78 11.64
N ALA A 171 -21.14 -16.58 11.60
CA ALA A 171 -20.89 -17.62 12.59
C ALA A 171 -20.81 -17.07 14.02
N GLU A 172 -20.06 -15.97 14.24
CA GLU A 172 -20.00 -15.26 15.53
C GLU A 172 -21.37 -14.79 15.99
N LYS A 173 -22.19 -14.20 15.09
CA LYS A 173 -23.52 -13.71 15.42
C LYS A 173 -24.47 -14.83 15.89
N ILE A 174 -24.36 -16.00 15.29
CA ILE A 174 -25.23 -17.16 15.59
C ILE A 174 -24.76 -17.92 16.84
N LEU A 175 -23.45 -18.15 16.96
CA LEU A 175 -22.84 -18.92 18.04
C LEU A 175 -22.43 -18.10 19.27
N GLY A 176 -22.50 -16.77 19.19
CA GLY A 176 -22.05 -15.82 20.22
C GLY A 176 -20.53 -15.66 20.27
N SER A 177 -19.77 -16.73 20.27
CA SER A 177 -18.30 -16.74 20.23
C SER A 177 -17.81 -17.96 19.46
N LEU A 178 -16.67 -17.81 18.80
CA LEU A 178 -15.97 -18.93 18.14
C LEU A 178 -14.90 -19.56 19.04
N GLU A 179 -14.65 -18.98 20.20
CA GLU A 179 -13.68 -19.50 21.15
C GLU A 179 -14.06 -20.91 21.63
N GLY A 180 -13.16 -21.84 21.48
CA GLY A 180 -13.37 -23.25 21.84
C GLY A 180 -14.25 -24.06 20.87
N LYS A 181 -14.74 -23.45 19.78
CA LYS A 181 -15.57 -24.10 18.77
C LYS A 181 -14.75 -24.96 17.81
N LYS A 182 -15.43 -25.89 17.11
CA LYS A 182 -14.85 -26.80 16.11
C LYS A 182 -15.47 -26.56 14.75
N ALA A 183 -14.66 -26.62 13.69
CA ALA A 183 -15.14 -26.54 12.31
C ALA A 183 -14.80 -27.81 11.52
N LEU A 184 -15.73 -28.24 10.67
CA LEU A 184 -15.54 -29.26 9.65
C LEU A 184 -15.52 -28.59 8.28
N VAL A 185 -14.45 -28.79 7.52
CA VAL A 185 -14.19 -28.14 6.23
C VAL A 185 -14.23 -29.16 5.11
N PHE A 186 -15.15 -28.99 4.18
CA PHE A 186 -15.26 -29.77 2.95
C PHE A 186 -14.55 -28.99 1.82
N GLY A 187 -13.44 -29.52 1.35
CA GLY A 187 -12.58 -28.89 0.36
C GLY A 187 -11.25 -28.45 0.95
N ALA A 188 -10.28 -28.26 0.06
CA ALA A 188 -8.91 -27.83 0.43
C ALA A 188 -8.36 -26.88 -0.64
N GLY A 189 -9.20 -25.95 -1.11
CA GLY A 189 -8.81 -24.88 -2.01
C GLY A 189 -8.54 -23.57 -1.25
N ASP A 190 -8.08 -22.54 -1.98
CA ASP A 190 -7.69 -21.25 -1.41
C ASP A 190 -8.83 -20.56 -0.63
N ALA A 191 -10.09 -20.70 -1.08
CA ALA A 191 -11.24 -20.13 -0.41
C ALA A 191 -11.49 -20.79 0.96
N ALA A 192 -11.39 -22.12 1.04
CA ALA A 192 -11.47 -22.86 2.29
C ALA A 192 -10.35 -22.47 3.26
N GLU A 193 -9.12 -22.41 2.74
CA GLU A 193 -7.93 -22.03 3.52
C GLU A 193 -8.08 -20.64 4.11
N LEU A 194 -8.51 -19.65 3.31
CA LEU A 194 -8.70 -18.28 3.76
C LEU A 194 -9.77 -18.18 4.86
N LEU A 195 -10.86 -18.91 4.71
CA LEU A 195 -11.96 -18.94 5.67
C LEU A 195 -11.50 -19.57 7.00
N VAL A 196 -10.79 -20.69 6.94
CA VAL A 196 -10.21 -21.34 8.14
C VAL A 196 -9.26 -20.41 8.88
N LYS A 197 -8.37 -19.72 8.16
CA LYS A 197 -7.45 -18.73 8.73
C LYS A 197 -8.18 -17.62 9.49
N HIS A 198 -9.28 -17.12 8.94
CA HIS A 198 -10.08 -16.10 9.60
C HIS A 198 -10.81 -16.64 10.85
N LEU A 199 -11.31 -17.87 10.82
CA LEU A 199 -11.95 -18.50 11.98
C LEU A 199 -10.96 -18.77 13.11
N GLN A 200 -9.77 -19.27 12.80
CA GLN A 200 -8.71 -19.47 13.81
C GLN A 200 -8.27 -18.14 14.44
N GLY A 201 -8.18 -17.07 13.67
CA GLY A 201 -7.92 -15.72 14.18
C GLY A 201 -8.97 -15.20 15.17
N ARG A 202 -10.11 -15.92 15.31
CA ARG A 202 -11.22 -15.63 16.25
C ARG A 202 -11.36 -16.66 17.35
N GLY A 203 -10.34 -17.51 17.57
CA GLY A 203 -10.28 -18.44 18.68
C GLY A 203 -10.91 -19.81 18.41
N LEU A 204 -11.16 -20.16 17.12
CA LEU A 204 -11.59 -21.52 16.77
C LEU A 204 -10.56 -22.54 17.28
N ARG A 205 -11.02 -23.55 18.02
CA ARG A 205 -10.17 -24.52 18.70
C ARG A 205 -9.61 -25.60 17.79
N GLU A 206 -10.47 -26.14 16.92
CA GLU A 206 -10.14 -27.32 16.13
C GLU A 206 -10.70 -27.20 14.72
N VAL A 207 -9.87 -27.57 13.75
CA VAL A 207 -10.21 -27.64 12.32
C VAL A 207 -10.12 -29.10 11.89
N ILE A 208 -11.22 -29.63 11.36
CA ILE A 208 -11.28 -30.95 10.80
C ILE A 208 -11.47 -30.77 9.29
N VAL A 209 -10.59 -31.36 8.50
CA VAL A 209 -10.63 -31.21 7.05
C VAL A 209 -11.03 -32.50 6.37
N THR A 210 -11.87 -32.39 5.37
CA THR A 210 -12.23 -33.53 4.52
C THR A 210 -12.17 -33.15 3.05
N ASN A 211 -11.73 -34.07 2.19
CA ASN A 211 -11.65 -33.87 0.74
C ASN A 211 -11.73 -35.23 0.03
N ARG A 212 -12.27 -35.26 -1.19
CA ARG A 212 -12.22 -36.45 -2.07
C ARG A 212 -10.78 -36.93 -2.34
N HIS A 213 -9.82 -36.05 -2.30
CA HIS A 213 -8.39 -36.31 -2.41
C HIS A 213 -7.73 -36.23 -1.02
N PRO A 214 -7.49 -37.36 -0.32
CA PRO A 214 -7.03 -37.37 1.07
C PRO A 214 -5.72 -36.58 1.28
N LYS A 215 -4.78 -36.62 0.35
CA LYS A 215 -3.51 -35.86 0.44
C LYS A 215 -3.73 -34.36 0.60
N ARG A 216 -4.68 -33.76 -0.14
CA ARG A 216 -4.99 -32.33 -0.03
C ARG A 216 -5.64 -32.00 1.30
N ALA A 217 -6.50 -32.88 1.84
CA ALA A 217 -7.07 -32.71 3.16
C ALA A 217 -5.99 -32.76 4.26
N GLU A 218 -5.06 -33.69 4.13
CA GLU A 218 -3.94 -33.84 5.09
C GLU A 218 -3.00 -32.62 5.07
N GLU A 219 -2.67 -32.09 3.89
CA GLU A 219 -1.84 -30.89 3.73
C GLU A 219 -2.51 -29.67 4.39
N LEU A 220 -3.80 -29.45 4.15
CA LEU A 220 -4.54 -28.35 4.75
C LEU A 220 -4.69 -28.53 6.27
N ALA A 221 -5.03 -29.75 6.73
CA ALA A 221 -5.14 -30.06 8.17
C ALA A 221 -3.81 -29.77 8.88
N ARG A 222 -2.68 -30.23 8.33
CA ARG A 222 -1.34 -29.97 8.88
C ARG A 222 -1.01 -28.47 8.99
N LYS A 223 -1.44 -27.68 8.00
CA LYS A 223 -1.18 -26.22 7.98
C LYS A 223 -1.88 -25.47 9.13
N PHE A 224 -2.97 -26.03 9.65
CA PHE A 224 -3.80 -25.44 10.70
C PHE A 224 -3.82 -26.25 12.00
N ASP A 225 -2.85 -27.13 12.22
CA ASP A 225 -2.77 -28.04 13.39
C ASP A 225 -4.09 -28.79 13.64
N GLY A 226 -4.77 -29.12 12.53
CA GLY A 226 -6.06 -29.80 12.54
C GLY A 226 -5.96 -31.30 12.25
N THR A 227 -7.13 -31.94 12.15
CA THR A 227 -7.26 -33.37 11.85
C THR A 227 -7.95 -33.59 10.50
N MET A 228 -7.82 -34.79 9.94
CA MET A 228 -8.48 -35.18 8.69
C MET A 228 -9.50 -36.29 8.96
N LEU A 229 -10.67 -36.18 8.33
CA LEU A 229 -11.66 -37.26 8.28
C LEU A 229 -11.88 -37.78 6.86
N PRO A 230 -12.15 -39.08 6.69
CA PRO A 230 -12.59 -39.62 5.39
C PRO A 230 -13.85 -38.94 4.90
N PHE A 231 -13.91 -38.62 3.61
CA PHE A 231 -15.00 -37.82 3.02
C PHE A 231 -16.39 -38.37 3.27
N HIS A 232 -16.56 -39.71 3.19
CA HIS A 232 -17.87 -40.39 3.35
C HIS A 232 -18.32 -40.50 4.80
N GLU A 233 -17.44 -40.30 5.77
CA GLU A 233 -17.73 -40.38 7.21
C GLU A 233 -17.88 -38.99 7.84
N ALA A 234 -17.47 -37.92 7.12
CA ALA A 234 -17.30 -36.60 7.68
C ALA A 234 -18.55 -36.04 8.34
N VAL A 235 -19.72 -36.12 7.71
CA VAL A 235 -20.98 -35.61 8.30
C VAL A 235 -21.40 -36.49 9.49
N ALA A 236 -21.32 -37.82 9.35
CA ALA A 236 -21.74 -38.75 10.40
C ALA A 236 -20.91 -38.67 11.68
N SER A 237 -19.64 -38.27 11.56
CA SER A 237 -18.67 -38.14 12.66
C SER A 237 -18.57 -36.73 13.26
N ALA A 238 -19.45 -35.80 12.84
CA ALA A 238 -19.37 -34.40 13.21
C ALA A 238 -20.26 -34.00 14.39
N GLU A 239 -20.48 -34.90 15.35
CA GLU A 239 -21.38 -34.67 16.50
C GLU A 239 -20.98 -33.46 17.35
N ASP A 240 -19.68 -33.21 17.51
CA ASP A 240 -19.11 -32.12 18.29
C ASP A 240 -18.73 -30.88 17.48
N VAL A 241 -19.03 -30.85 16.18
CA VAL A 241 -18.68 -29.74 15.30
C VAL A 241 -19.73 -28.63 15.37
N ASP A 242 -19.32 -27.38 15.45
CA ASP A 242 -20.22 -26.23 15.54
C ASP A 242 -20.41 -25.50 14.19
N VAL A 243 -19.41 -25.61 13.30
CA VAL A 243 -19.42 -24.93 12.00
C VAL A 243 -19.06 -25.91 10.88
N PHE A 244 -19.90 -26.00 9.84
CA PHE A 244 -19.54 -26.64 8.59
C PHE A 244 -19.15 -25.56 7.59
N ILE A 245 -18.10 -25.84 6.81
CA ILE A 245 -17.65 -25.00 5.71
C ILE A 245 -17.57 -25.87 4.48
N THR A 246 -18.26 -25.48 3.42
CA THR A 246 -18.20 -26.16 2.14
C THR A 246 -17.65 -25.23 1.07
N ALA A 247 -16.60 -25.67 0.40
CA ALA A 247 -15.86 -24.92 -0.62
C ALA A 247 -15.24 -25.91 -1.63
N THR A 248 -16.09 -26.70 -2.32
CA THR A 248 -15.62 -27.68 -3.29
C THR A 248 -16.06 -27.32 -4.71
N GLY A 249 -15.51 -27.99 -5.70
CA GLY A 249 -15.97 -27.92 -7.08
C GLY A 249 -16.91 -29.08 -7.44
N ALA A 250 -17.69 -29.59 -6.49
CA ALA A 250 -18.63 -30.66 -6.76
C ALA A 250 -19.81 -30.16 -7.61
N THR A 251 -20.32 -31.01 -8.49
CA THR A 251 -21.51 -30.73 -9.32
C THR A 251 -22.79 -31.21 -8.68
N GLN A 252 -22.73 -31.87 -7.53
CA GLN A 252 -23.83 -32.40 -6.77
C GLN A 252 -23.70 -32.06 -5.31
N TYR A 253 -24.81 -31.95 -4.58
CA TYR A 253 -24.83 -31.73 -3.15
C TYR A 253 -24.04 -32.80 -2.40
N ILE A 254 -23.09 -32.37 -1.59
CA ILE A 254 -22.23 -33.21 -0.76
C ILE A 254 -22.73 -33.30 0.69
N VAL A 255 -23.47 -32.27 1.14
CA VAL A 255 -24.12 -32.24 2.46
C VAL A 255 -25.65 -32.27 2.24
N LYS A 256 -26.28 -33.40 2.56
CA LYS A 256 -27.70 -33.62 2.33
C LYS A 256 -28.54 -33.42 3.59
N ALA A 257 -29.78 -32.99 3.42
CA ALA A 257 -30.68 -32.71 4.53
C ALA A 257 -30.93 -33.94 5.40
N TRP A 258 -30.97 -35.15 4.82
CA TRP A 258 -31.10 -36.40 5.58
C TRP A 258 -29.94 -36.65 6.51
N ASP A 259 -28.72 -36.46 6.05
CA ASP A 259 -27.49 -36.68 6.84
C ASP A 259 -27.42 -35.66 8.00
N VAL A 260 -27.77 -34.41 7.73
CA VAL A 260 -27.77 -33.35 8.77
C VAL A 260 -28.90 -33.58 9.79
N ARG A 261 -30.10 -34.05 9.39
CA ARG A 261 -31.16 -34.41 10.35
C ARG A 261 -30.71 -35.50 11.32
N ASN A 262 -30.05 -36.55 10.81
CA ASN A 262 -29.50 -37.63 11.62
C ASN A 262 -28.40 -37.13 12.57
N LEU A 263 -27.55 -36.27 12.08
CA LEU A 263 -26.49 -35.62 12.88
C LEU A 263 -27.13 -34.78 14.01
N MET A 264 -28.14 -33.97 13.72
CA MET A 264 -28.79 -33.11 14.72
C MET A 264 -29.48 -33.91 15.84
N MET A 265 -30.01 -35.08 15.57
CA MET A 265 -30.52 -35.99 16.62
C MET A 265 -29.41 -36.45 17.54
N LYS A 266 -28.26 -36.87 17.04
CA LYS A 266 -27.12 -37.32 17.78
C LYS A 266 -26.51 -36.23 18.64
N ARG A 267 -26.46 -35.00 18.14
CA ARG A 267 -25.91 -33.85 18.85
C ARG A 267 -26.88 -33.10 19.77
N ASN A 268 -28.04 -33.73 20.09
CA ASN A 268 -29.08 -33.14 20.91
C ASN A 268 -29.55 -31.77 20.46
N ASN A 269 -29.64 -31.53 19.16
CA ASN A 269 -30.05 -30.28 18.53
C ASN A 269 -29.21 -29.06 18.96
N LYS A 270 -27.94 -29.23 19.32
CA LYS A 270 -27.04 -28.10 19.50
C LYS A 270 -26.94 -27.26 18.21
N PRO A 271 -26.84 -25.94 18.31
CA PRO A 271 -26.75 -25.08 17.12
C PRO A 271 -25.63 -25.51 16.17
N LEU A 272 -25.92 -25.50 14.87
CA LEU A 272 -24.98 -25.77 13.78
C LEU A 272 -25.06 -24.66 12.76
N VAL A 273 -23.91 -24.07 12.45
CA VAL A 273 -23.79 -23.10 11.34
C VAL A 273 -23.19 -23.81 10.13
N VAL A 274 -23.84 -23.71 9.00
CA VAL A 274 -23.37 -24.27 7.72
C VAL A 274 -23.08 -23.11 6.78
N ILE A 275 -21.84 -22.98 6.35
CA ILE A 275 -21.35 -21.94 5.44
C ILE A 275 -21.01 -22.59 4.11
N ASP A 276 -21.80 -22.32 3.09
CA ASP A 276 -21.60 -22.82 1.74
C ASP A 276 -21.11 -21.69 0.82
N ILE A 277 -19.83 -21.74 0.47
CA ILE A 277 -19.19 -20.80 -0.47
C ILE A 277 -18.85 -21.46 -1.82
N ALA A 278 -19.36 -22.65 -2.06
CA ALA A 278 -19.16 -23.36 -3.31
C ALA A 278 -20.07 -22.84 -4.43
N VAL A 279 -19.59 -22.89 -5.67
CA VAL A 279 -20.35 -22.66 -6.88
C VAL A 279 -20.04 -23.79 -7.87
N PRO A 280 -21.03 -24.67 -8.18
CA PRO A 280 -22.38 -24.78 -7.61
C PRO A 280 -22.41 -25.11 -6.13
N CYS A 281 -23.55 -24.85 -5.44
CA CYS A 281 -23.70 -25.12 -4.01
C CYS A 281 -23.41 -26.58 -3.66
N ASP A 282 -22.67 -26.76 -2.56
CA ASP A 282 -22.32 -28.07 -2.00
C ASP A 282 -23.43 -28.63 -1.04
N VAL A 283 -24.29 -27.75 -0.52
CA VAL A 283 -25.27 -28.05 0.52
C VAL A 283 -26.68 -28.00 -0.04
N GLU A 284 -27.47 -29.05 0.26
CA GLU A 284 -28.86 -29.12 -0.12
C GLU A 284 -29.69 -28.03 0.58
N PRO A 285 -30.51 -27.20 -0.14
CA PRO A 285 -31.23 -26.06 0.44
C PRO A 285 -32.10 -26.41 1.63
N GLU A 286 -32.67 -27.61 1.67
CA GLU A 286 -33.50 -28.14 2.76
C GLU A 286 -32.75 -28.26 4.08
N VAL A 287 -31.44 -28.20 4.10
CA VAL A 287 -30.61 -28.15 5.32
C VAL A 287 -30.96 -26.90 6.14
N GLY A 288 -31.25 -25.77 5.49
CA GLY A 288 -31.65 -24.53 6.14
C GLY A 288 -33.03 -24.60 6.86
N ASN A 289 -33.84 -25.59 6.55
CA ASN A 289 -35.12 -25.80 7.19
C ASN A 289 -35.04 -26.67 8.46
N ILE A 290 -33.88 -27.18 8.81
CA ILE A 290 -33.68 -28.04 9.97
C ILE A 290 -33.53 -27.14 11.24
N LYS A 291 -34.29 -27.52 12.28
CA LYS A 291 -34.27 -26.78 13.54
C LYS A 291 -32.85 -26.65 14.11
N ASN A 292 -32.49 -25.43 14.53
CA ASN A 292 -31.16 -25.09 15.06
C ASN A 292 -29.99 -25.26 14.07
N VAL A 293 -30.29 -25.37 12.76
CA VAL A 293 -29.31 -25.27 11.69
C VAL A 293 -29.49 -23.94 10.99
N THR A 294 -28.41 -23.21 10.79
CA THR A 294 -28.40 -21.97 9.99
C THR A 294 -27.54 -22.20 8.78
N LEU A 295 -28.12 -22.19 7.61
CA LEU A 295 -27.42 -22.27 6.32
C LEU A 295 -27.17 -20.86 5.79
N CYS A 296 -25.90 -20.54 5.54
CA CYS A 296 -25.42 -19.32 4.91
C CYS A 296 -24.76 -19.70 3.58
N ASN A 297 -25.46 -19.51 2.48
CA ASN A 297 -24.89 -19.69 1.15
C ASN A 297 -24.17 -18.42 0.67
N ILE A 298 -23.50 -18.53 -0.47
CA ILE A 298 -22.71 -17.42 -1.05
C ILE A 298 -23.57 -16.19 -1.31
N ASP A 299 -24.83 -16.33 -1.73
CA ASP A 299 -25.73 -15.21 -2.03
C ASP A 299 -26.10 -14.44 -0.76
N ALA A 300 -26.45 -15.15 0.33
CA ALA A 300 -26.73 -14.53 1.63
C ALA A 300 -25.49 -13.79 2.19
N LEU A 301 -24.30 -14.32 1.95
CA LEU A 301 -23.06 -13.68 2.34
C LEU A 301 -22.75 -12.46 1.44
N GLN A 302 -23.06 -12.51 0.15
CA GLN A 302 -22.91 -11.39 -0.77
C GLN A 302 -23.82 -10.22 -0.40
N GLU A 303 -25.08 -10.47 0.00
CA GLU A 303 -25.98 -9.41 0.48
C GLU A 303 -25.39 -8.65 1.67
N ILE A 304 -24.73 -9.35 2.61
CA ILE A 304 -24.01 -8.73 3.72
C ILE A 304 -22.83 -7.90 3.22
N VAL A 305 -22.11 -8.40 2.21
CA VAL A 305 -21.00 -7.69 1.58
C VAL A 305 -21.50 -6.43 0.87
N GLU A 306 -22.60 -6.49 0.14
CA GLU A 306 -23.20 -5.35 -0.58
C GLU A 306 -23.68 -4.24 0.36
N ASN A 307 -24.32 -4.59 1.47
CA ASN A 307 -24.69 -3.61 2.49
C ASN A 307 -23.45 -2.93 3.13
N ASN A 308 -22.34 -3.63 3.24
CA ASN A 308 -21.07 -3.06 3.66
C ASN A 308 -20.38 -2.23 2.56
N ILE A 309 -20.65 -2.48 1.27
CA ILE A 309 -20.13 -1.68 0.16
C ILE A 309 -20.63 -0.24 0.24
N LYS A 310 -21.94 -0.02 0.47
CA LYS A 310 -22.52 1.32 0.65
C LYS A 310 -21.88 2.10 1.81
N PHE A 311 -21.65 1.40 2.93
CA PHE A 311 -20.93 2.00 4.05
C PHE A 311 -19.48 2.37 3.69
N ARG A 312 -18.82 1.54 2.89
CA ARG A 312 -17.46 1.80 2.41
C ARG A 312 -17.37 2.94 1.41
N GLU A 313 -18.39 3.13 0.58
CA GLU A 313 -18.44 4.26 -0.35
C GLU A 313 -18.42 5.59 0.42
N ALA A 314 -19.19 5.72 1.51
CA ALA A 314 -19.16 6.89 2.38
C ALA A 314 -17.80 7.07 3.08
N GLU A 315 -17.18 5.98 3.53
CA GLU A 315 -15.84 6.05 4.14
C GLU A 315 -14.75 6.31 3.09
N ALA A 316 -14.95 5.87 1.83
CA ALA A 316 -14.07 6.19 0.71
C ALA A 316 -14.12 7.67 0.33
N GLU A 317 -15.28 8.31 0.40
CA GLU A 317 -15.42 9.76 0.21
C GLU A 317 -14.66 10.54 1.28
N ARG A 318 -14.77 10.14 2.56
CA ARG A 318 -13.99 10.74 3.66
C ARG A 318 -12.48 10.54 3.45
N ALA A 319 -12.08 9.34 3.04
CA ALA A 319 -10.69 9.05 2.71
C ALA A 319 -10.19 9.90 1.54
N ALA A 320 -11.02 10.14 0.53
CA ALA A 320 -10.68 11.00 -0.61
C ALA A 320 -10.44 12.46 -0.18
N ILE A 321 -11.22 12.99 0.75
CA ILE A 321 -11.00 14.34 1.32
C ILE A 321 -9.63 14.41 2.00
N ILE A 322 -9.30 13.44 2.86
CA ILE A 322 -7.99 13.37 3.54
C ILE A 322 -6.86 13.32 2.49
N ILE A 323 -7.03 12.54 1.44
CA ILE A 323 -6.04 12.42 0.37
C ILE A 323 -5.82 13.78 -0.32
N GLU A 324 -6.87 14.53 -0.65
CA GLU A 324 -6.72 15.84 -1.29
C GLU A 324 -6.03 16.87 -0.38
N GLU A 325 -6.29 16.85 0.94
CA GLU A 325 -5.55 17.66 1.92
C GLU A 325 -4.04 17.32 1.91
N GLU A 326 -3.73 16.03 1.90
CA GLU A 326 -2.34 15.54 1.92
C GLU A 326 -1.62 15.82 0.59
N ILE A 327 -2.35 15.79 -0.56
CA ILE A 327 -1.82 16.20 -1.87
C ILE A 327 -1.43 17.67 -1.84
N LYS A 328 -2.29 18.54 -1.35
CA LYS A 328 -1.98 19.96 -1.20
C LYS A 328 -0.71 20.18 -0.37
N SER A 329 -0.65 19.52 0.78
CA SER A 329 0.49 19.63 1.70
C SER A 329 1.83 19.15 1.08
N ILE A 330 1.82 18.06 0.28
CA ILE A 330 3.05 17.58 -0.37
C ILE A 330 3.45 18.46 -1.55
N LEU A 331 2.50 19.02 -2.29
CA LEU A 331 2.80 19.98 -3.35
C LEU A 331 3.49 21.21 -2.80
N ASP A 332 2.99 21.79 -1.70
CA ASP A 332 3.66 22.90 -1.00
C ASP A 332 5.09 22.51 -0.58
N ARG A 333 5.28 21.26 -0.14
CA ARG A 333 6.62 20.75 0.21
C ARG A 333 7.54 20.63 -1.00
N PHE A 334 7.05 20.14 -2.14
CA PHE A 334 7.83 20.04 -3.37
C PHE A 334 8.22 21.41 -3.92
N ILE A 335 7.31 22.37 -3.86
CA ILE A 335 7.57 23.77 -4.20
C ILE A 335 8.73 24.31 -3.35
N TYR A 336 8.67 24.13 -2.03
CA TYR A 336 9.75 24.54 -1.12
C TYR A 336 11.08 23.85 -1.47
N LEU A 337 11.06 22.55 -1.75
CA LEU A 337 12.28 21.79 -2.12
C LEU A 337 12.88 22.29 -3.44
N GLY A 338 12.07 22.77 -4.36
CA GLY A 338 12.52 23.35 -5.63
C GLY A 338 13.27 24.67 -5.47
N THR A 339 12.93 25.50 -4.50
CA THR A 339 13.58 26.79 -4.24
C THR A 339 14.74 26.70 -3.24
N ARG A 340 14.74 25.70 -2.38
CA ARG A 340 15.73 25.50 -1.31
C ARG A 340 17.19 25.55 -1.76
N PRO A 341 17.63 24.93 -2.88
CA PRO A 341 19.03 24.99 -3.30
C PRO A 341 19.55 26.41 -3.51
N VAL A 342 18.76 27.28 -4.14
CA VAL A 342 19.12 28.69 -4.36
C VAL A 342 19.18 29.44 -3.03
N MET A 343 18.23 29.19 -2.12
CA MET A 343 18.20 29.81 -0.78
C MET A 343 19.42 29.41 0.06
N VAL A 344 19.81 28.13 0.00
CA VAL A 344 21.00 27.62 0.72
C VAL A 344 22.27 28.24 0.14
N SER A 345 22.45 28.21 -1.18
CA SER A 345 23.62 28.78 -1.85
C SER A 345 23.76 30.28 -1.58
N LEU A 346 22.66 31.02 -1.55
CA LEU A 346 22.61 32.44 -1.21
C LEU A 346 23.06 32.67 0.24
N SER A 347 22.53 31.88 1.18
CA SER A 347 22.92 31.98 2.60
C SER A 347 24.38 31.64 2.83
N GLU A 348 24.89 30.58 2.22
CA GLU A 348 26.29 30.16 2.34
C GLU A 348 27.24 31.20 1.80
N LYS A 349 26.94 31.78 0.62
CA LYS A 349 27.76 32.83 0.04
C LYS A 349 27.81 34.09 0.90
N ALA A 350 26.68 34.52 1.41
CA ALA A 350 26.60 35.68 2.28
C ALA A 350 27.36 35.46 3.60
N GLU A 351 27.25 34.26 4.17
CA GLU A 351 28.01 33.90 5.39
C GLU A 351 29.50 33.82 5.13
N GLN A 352 29.96 33.32 3.99
CA GLN A 352 31.38 33.34 3.60
C GLN A 352 31.91 34.77 3.48
N ILE A 353 31.14 35.68 2.87
CA ILE A 353 31.49 37.10 2.79
C ILE A 353 31.58 37.69 4.18
N ARG A 354 30.56 37.49 5.02
CA ARG A 354 30.54 37.96 6.40
C ARG A 354 31.78 37.52 7.19
N GLN A 355 32.08 36.24 7.16
CA GLN A 355 33.22 35.66 7.89
C GLN A 355 34.59 36.21 7.39
N ARG A 356 34.71 36.39 6.06
CA ARG A 356 35.94 36.96 5.48
C ARG A 356 36.14 38.39 5.95
N GLU A 357 35.12 39.24 5.88
CA GLU A 357 35.21 40.64 6.27
C GLU A 357 35.35 40.79 7.80
N LEU A 358 34.67 39.94 8.59
CA LEU A 358 34.83 39.91 10.04
C LEU A 358 36.28 39.58 10.43
N ARG A 359 36.89 38.55 9.82
CA ARG A 359 38.29 38.20 10.06
C ARG A 359 39.24 39.36 9.74
N ARG A 360 38.99 40.08 8.62
CA ARG A 360 39.77 41.25 8.23
C ARG A 360 39.65 42.39 9.24
N ALA A 361 38.45 42.64 9.75
CA ALA A 361 38.20 43.65 10.75
C ALA A 361 38.88 43.31 12.09
N MET A 362 38.70 42.07 12.55
CA MET A 362 39.31 41.58 13.80
C MET A 362 40.85 41.63 13.76
N GLY A 363 41.48 41.36 12.60
CA GLY A 363 42.91 41.47 12.41
C GLY A 363 43.43 42.90 12.49
N LYS A 364 42.58 43.92 12.29
CA LYS A 364 42.93 45.35 12.43
C LYS A 364 42.65 45.88 13.83
N LEU A 365 41.99 45.15 14.69
CA LEU A 365 41.51 45.54 16.02
C LEU A 365 42.00 44.50 17.06
N PRO A 366 43.32 44.37 17.30
CA PRO A 366 43.89 43.31 18.15
C PRO A 366 43.48 43.43 19.63
N ASP A 367 43.21 44.65 20.10
CA ASP A 367 42.98 44.96 21.52
C ASP A 367 41.48 44.85 21.92
N LEU A 368 40.62 44.38 21.05
CA LEU A 368 39.18 44.19 21.36
C LEU A 368 38.98 43.17 22.48
N LYS A 369 38.16 43.55 23.46
CA LYS A 369 37.69 42.64 24.50
C LYS A 369 36.76 41.61 23.93
N GLU A 370 36.66 40.48 24.58
CA GLU A 370 35.80 39.38 24.13
C GLU A 370 34.32 39.77 23.99
N GLU A 371 33.80 40.63 24.86
CA GLU A 371 32.46 41.16 24.78
C GLU A 371 32.23 42.02 23.53
N GLU A 372 33.20 42.88 23.19
CA GLU A 372 33.15 43.75 22.01
C GLU A 372 33.20 42.91 20.71
N ARG A 373 34.02 41.86 20.71
CA ARG A 373 34.06 40.89 19.60
C ARG A 373 32.67 40.26 19.37
N ARG A 374 32.04 39.78 20.43
CA ARG A 374 30.67 39.19 20.36
C ARG A 374 29.65 40.19 19.83
N VAL A 375 29.74 41.44 20.23
CA VAL A 375 28.80 42.48 19.72
C VAL A 375 29.01 42.67 18.22
N ILE A 376 30.25 42.76 17.73
CA ILE A 376 30.53 42.90 16.30
C ILE A 376 30.11 41.65 15.52
N GLU A 377 30.36 40.46 16.03
CA GLU A 377 29.91 39.20 15.42
C GLU A 377 28.38 39.15 15.31
N HIS A 378 27.69 39.50 16.39
CA HIS A 378 26.24 39.55 16.40
C HIS A 378 25.67 40.59 15.42
N MET A 379 26.26 41.78 15.42
CA MET A 379 25.87 42.88 14.52
C MET A 379 26.04 42.45 13.05
N THR A 380 27.17 41.87 12.67
CA THR A 380 27.42 41.44 11.30
C THR A 380 26.47 40.30 10.89
N HIS A 381 26.16 39.35 11.79
CA HIS A 381 25.20 38.29 11.57
C HIS A 381 23.79 38.87 11.33
N MET A 382 23.39 39.83 12.15
CA MET A 382 22.09 40.48 12.02
C MET A 382 21.97 41.31 10.73
N LEU A 383 23.04 41.94 10.28
CA LEU A 383 23.09 42.67 9.01
C LEU A 383 22.84 41.72 7.83
N VAL A 384 23.59 40.63 7.75
CA VAL A 384 23.42 39.62 6.70
C VAL A 384 21.98 39.05 6.71
N ARG A 385 21.48 38.68 7.89
CA ARG A 385 20.13 38.16 8.02
C ARG A 385 19.04 39.13 7.53
N LYS A 386 19.20 40.44 7.85
CA LYS A 386 18.28 41.48 7.40
C LYS A 386 18.35 41.72 5.91
N MET A 387 19.57 41.74 5.34
CA MET A 387 19.74 41.90 3.87
C MET A 387 19.19 40.75 3.06
N LEU A 388 19.29 39.52 3.56
CA LEU A 388 18.75 38.34 2.87
C LEU A 388 17.25 38.14 3.05
N ARG A 389 16.61 38.86 3.96
CA ARG A 389 15.20 38.67 4.27
C ARG A 389 14.32 38.79 3.03
N GLU A 390 14.43 39.88 2.30
CA GLU A 390 13.58 40.15 1.15
C GLU A 390 13.79 39.16 0.00
N PRO A 391 15.03 38.85 -0.44
CA PRO A 391 15.27 37.79 -1.43
C PRO A 391 14.74 36.42 -1.01
N MET A 392 14.89 36.04 0.27
CA MET A 392 14.37 34.79 0.80
C MET A 392 12.85 34.74 0.82
N THR A 393 12.20 35.83 1.26
CA THR A 393 10.77 35.97 1.26
C THR A 393 10.21 35.89 -0.17
N TYR A 394 10.82 36.61 -1.11
CA TYR A 394 10.43 36.57 -2.52
C TYR A 394 10.50 35.17 -3.11
N LEU A 395 11.61 34.44 -2.91
CA LEU A 395 11.78 33.07 -3.35
C LEU A 395 10.72 32.12 -2.74
N HIS A 396 10.38 32.35 -1.48
CA HIS A 396 9.38 31.54 -0.78
C HIS A 396 7.96 31.81 -1.28
N GLU A 397 7.56 33.08 -1.41
CA GLU A 397 6.21 33.49 -1.80
C GLU A 397 5.89 33.18 -3.28
N HIS A 398 6.93 33.19 -4.15
CA HIS A 398 6.74 32.92 -5.57
C HIS A 398 7.09 31.47 -5.97
N ALA A 399 7.46 30.65 -5.01
CA ALA A 399 7.67 29.22 -5.24
C ALA A 399 6.38 28.56 -5.76
N GLY A 400 6.47 27.74 -6.82
CA GLY A 400 5.33 27.10 -7.47
C GLY A 400 4.51 27.99 -8.39
N THR A 401 4.88 29.26 -8.58
CA THR A 401 4.21 30.19 -9.51
C THR A 401 5.00 30.33 -10.81
N GLU A 402 4.38 30.94 -11.82
CA GLU A 402 5.08 31.28 -13.09
C GLU A 402 6.33 32.15 -12.87
N LYS A 403 6.39 32.86 -11.76
CA LYS A 403 7.51 33.74 -11.38
C LYS A 403 8.68 32.98 -10.71
N GLU A 404 8.51 31.71 -10.37
CA GLU A 404 9.56 30.93 -9.66
C GLU A 404 10.86 30.87 -10.46
N SER A 405 10.79 30.50 -11.74
CA SER A 405 11.99 30.37 -12.59
C SER A 405 12.71 31.70 -12.75
N ALA A 406 11.94 32.76 -13.01
CA ALA A 406 12.50 34.12 -13.16
C ALA A 406 13.11 34.61 -11.85
N GLY A 407 12.46 34.37 -10.71
CA GLY A 407 12.98 34.75 -9.39
C GLY A 407 14.26 34.02 -9.02
N LYS A 408 14.34 32.71 -9.25
CA LYS A 408 15.56 31.92 -9.06
C LYS A 408 16.71 32.47 -9.93
N SER A 409 16.49 32.62 -11.24
CA SER A 409 17.50 33.14 -12.16
C SER A 409 17.96 34.54 -11.81
N ALA A 410 17.05 35.41 -11.36
CA ALA A 410 17.41 36.75 -10.90
C ALA A 410 18.34 36.72 -9.68
N VAL A 411 18.00 35.92 -8.66
CA VAL A 411 18.83 35.77 -7.45
C VAL A 411 20.18 35.12 -7.78
N GLU A 412 20.20 34.08 -8.60
CA GLU A 412 21.44 33.42 -9.05
C GLU A 412 22.37 34.42 -9.77
N THR A 413 21.81 35.23 -10.67
CA THR A 413 22.57 36.23 -11.42
C THR A 413 23.05 37.37 -10.55
N LEU A 414 22.14 38.01 -9.80
CA LEU A 414 22.46 39.19 -8.96
C LEU A 414 23.48 38.87 -7.88
N PHE A 415 23.39 37.69 -7.29
CA PHE A 415 24.34 37.28 -6.25
C PHE A 415 25.48 36.43 -6.82
N SER A 416 25.56 36.22 -8.14
CA SER A 416 26.59 35.39 -8.80
C SER A 416 26.73 34.03 -8.09
N LEU A 417 25.62 33.34 -7.85
CA LEU A 417 25.65 32.05 -7.17
C LEU A 417 26.20 31.00 -8.15
N ASP A 418 27.23 30.29 -7.70
CA ASP A 418 27.72 29.12 -8.42
C ASP A 418 26.82 27.92 -8.05
N MET A 419 25.79 27.69 -8.87
CA MET A 419 24.91 26.53 -8.75
C MET A 419 25.60 25.28 -9.27
N GLY A 420 26.93 25.18 -9.08
CA GLY A 420 27.83 24.17 -9.60
C GLY A 420 27.16 22.87 -10.01
N LYS A 421 27.50 22.39 -11.17
CA LYS A 421 27.19 21.03 -11.62
C LYS A 421 27.57 20.03 -10.50
N GLY A 422 26.56 19.68 -9.67
CA GLY A 422 26.55 18.56 -8.76
C GLY A 422 27.83 18.31 -7.95
N LYS A 423 28.03 19.00 -6.84
CA LYS A 423 28.62 18.35 -5.68
C LYS A 423 27.48 17.66 -4.96
N ALA A 424 27.40 16.35 -5.14
CA ALA A 424 26.62 15.48 -4.31
C ALA A 424 27.00 15.78 -2.85
N VAL A 425 26.05 16.28 -2.07
CA VAL A 425 26.20 16.33 -0.62
C VAL A 425 26.03 14.89 -0.16
N GLU A 426 27.15 14.19 -0.04
CA GLU A 426 27.27 13.02 0.82
C GLU A 426 26.99 13.49 2.26
N ARG A 427 25.83 13.10 2.78
CA ARG A 427 25.57 12.74 4.18
C ARG A 427 24.17 12.19 4.32
#